data_4ec532d646bf9be241ab96297124c8c0
#
_entry.id   4ec532d646bf9be241ab96297124c8c0
#
_cell.length_a   1.000
_cell.length_b   1.000
_cell.length_c   1.000
_cell.angle_alpha   90.00
_cell.angle_beta   90.00
_cell.angle_gamma   90.00
#
_symmetry.space_group_name_H-M   'P 1'
#
loop_
_entity.id
_entity.type
_entity.pdbx_description
1 polymer ?
#
loop_
_entity_poly.entity_id
_entity_poly.type
_entity_poly.pdbx_seq_one_letter_code
_entity_poly.pdbx_strand_id
1 'polypeptide(L)'
;MPFDHLIFTGSGNTGRQVICAAADNLTPVTLELGGKSPTIIAPEYSIAKAAKRLLFAKFLNAGRTCVAPDYVFVPEGKVDEFIAAAKAIVVERYPNIEDKDYTSIIDDRAYIRIKGTLAEAIGQGATATDLVPNSTANDMTRKFPPTLLTDVKDTMRVMQEEIFGPILPIITYQHIRPSIRVHPSQG
;
A
#
# COMPACT_ATOMS: atom_id res chain seq x y z
N MET A 1 5.23 35.59 -6.83
CA MET A 1 4.52 36.16 -5.66
C MET A 1 5.29 35.75 -4.42
N PRO A 2 5.53 36.63 -3.47
CA PRO A 2 6.04 36.24 -2.15
C PRO A 2 4.92 35.52 -1.39
N PHE A 3 5.23 34.35 -0.83
CA PHE A 3 4.35 33.61 0.06
C PHE A 3 4.96 33.64 1.46
N ASP A 4 4.12 33.83 2.49
CA ASP A 4 4.55 33.77 3.89
C ASP A 4 4.76 32.33 4.36
N HIS A 5 4.10 31.37 3.74
CA HIS A 5 4.17 29.94 4.03
C HIS A 5 3.66 29.12 2.84
N LEU A 6 4.23 27.93 2.64
CA LEU A 6 3.82 27.00 1.59
C LEU A 6 3.49 25.65 2.21
N ILE A 7 2.30 25.11 1.90
CA ILE A 7 1.91 23.75 2.27
C ILE A 7 1.85 22.93 0.98
N PHE A 8 2.53 21.79 0.99
CA PHE A 8 2.57 20.87 -0.16
C PHE A 8 2.21 19.45 0.26
N THR A 9 1.29 18.86 -0.47
CA THR A 9 0.94 17.43 -0.35
C THR A 9 1.36 16.68 -1.60
N GLY A 10 2.13 15.59 -1.46
CA GLY A 10 2.56 14.78 -2.60
C GLY A 10 3.72 13.85 -2.30
N SER A 11 4.46 13.46 -3.35
CA SER A 11 5.62 12.55 -3.19
C SER A 11 6.81 13.25 -2.54
N GLY A 12 7.64 12.49 -1.82
CA GLY A 12 8.89 13.00 -1.24
C GLY A 12 9.83 13.61 -2.28
N ASN A 13 9.89 13.05 -3.49
CA ASN A 13 10.72 13.60 -4.57
C ASN A 13 10.25 15.00 -5.01
N THR A 14 8.95 15.20 -5.14
CA THR A 14 8.39 16.52 -5.46
C THR A 14 8.53 17.47 -4.28
N GLY A 15 8.34 16.98 -3.05
CA GLY A 15 8.55 17.78 -1.83
C GLY A 15 9.95 18.36 -1.73
N ARG A 16 10.99 17.58 -2.07
CA ARG A 16 12.37 18.09 -2.13
C ARG A 16 12.53 19.26 -3.12
N GLN A 17 11.92 19.12 -4.30
CA GLN A 17 11.94 20.20 -5.31
C GLN A 17 11.22 21.45 -4.81
N VAL A 18 10.09 21.28 -4.10
CA VAL A 18 9.34 22.38 -3.51
C VAL A 18 10.17 23.12 -2.45
N ILE A 19 10.85 22.38 -1.55
CA ILE A 19 11.76 23.00 -0.55
C ILE A 19 12.88 23.75 -1.25
N CYS A 20 13.52 23.16 -2.25
CA CYS A 20 14.59 23.82 -2.98
C CYS A 20 14.12 25.13 -3.63
N ALA A 21 12.96 25.13 -4.28
CA ALA A 21 12.39 26.32 -4.88
C ALA A 21 11.95 27.40 -3.85
N ALA A 22 11.52 26.97 -2.67
CA ALA A 22 11.12 27.88 -1.58
C ALA A 22 12.34 28.55 -0.89
N ALA A 23 13.50 27.89 -0.92
CA ALA A 23 14.72 28.34 -0.25
C ALA A 23 15.21 29.70 -0.78
N ASP A 24 15.07 29.97 -2.08
CA ASP A 24 15.48 31.24 -2.69
C ASP A 24 14.77 32.45 -2.09
N ASN A 25 13.56 32.26 -1.55
CA ASN A 25 12.75 33.30 -0.94
C ASN A 25 12.66 33.16 0.59
N LEU A 26 13.38 32.21 1.19
CA LEU A 26 13.31 31.86 2.62
C LEU A 26 11.88 31.56 3.08
N THR A 27 11.02 31.05 2.17
CA THR A 27 9.64 30.73 2.48
C THR A 27 9.56 29.43 3.28
N PRO A 28 8.97 29.42 4.50
CA PRO A 28 8.74 28.21 5.26
C PRO A 28 7.83 27.22 4.51
N VAL A 29 8.15 25.93 4.59
CA VAL A 29 7.39 24.86 3.92
C VAL A 29 6.93 23.81 4.92
N THR A 30 5.65 23.44 4.86
CA THR A 30 5.11 22.24 5.49
C THR A 30 4.87 21.19 4.40
N LEU A 31 5.44 20.00 4.59
CA LEU A 31 5.28 18.88 3.67
C LEU A 31 4.35 17.83 4.29
N GLU A 32 3.29 17.50 3.56
CA GLU A 32 2.41 16.37 3.82
C GLU A 32 2.73 15.28 2.79
N LEU A 33 3.48 14.28 3.21
CA LEU A 33 4.00 13.24 2.32
C LEU A 33 3.34 11.89 2.63
N GLY A 34 3.58 10.91 1.79
CA GLY A 34 3.21 9.53 2.04
C GLY A 34 4.12 8.85 3.08
N GLY A 35 3.89 7.56 3.27
CA GLY A 35 4.68 6.75 4.20
C GLY A 35 4.32 5.28 4.15
N LYS A 36 5.14 4.45 4.80
CA LYS A 36 4.89 3.01 4.96
C LYS A 36 4.16 2.74 6.27
N SER A 37 2.83 2.92 6.24
CA SER A 37 1.98 2.74 7.41
C SER A 37 1.76 1.26 7.74
N PRO A 38 2.32 0.71 8.84
CA PRO A 38 2.08 -0.66 9.24
C PRO A 38 0.71 -0.81 9.90
N THR A 39 0.09 -1.98 9.71
CA THR A 39 -1.02 -2.44 10.54
C THR A 39 -0.59 -3.67 11.30
N ILE A 40 -0.90 -3.74 12.59
CA ILE A 40 -0.59 -4.91 13.45
C ILE A 40 -1.92 -5.48 13.94
N ILE A 41 -2.17 -6.76 13.64
CA ILE A 41 -3.33 -7.47 14.15
C ILE A 41 -2.88 -8.13 15.46
N ALA A 42 -3.48 -7.75 16.59
CA ALA A 42 -3.18 -8.38 17.90
C ALA A 42 -3.59 -9.86 17.90
N PRO A 43 -2.86 -10.74 18.60
CA PRO A 43 -3.10 -12.20 18.56
C PRO A 43 -4.52 -12.61 18.97
N GLU A 44 -5.11 -11.91 19.92
CA GLU A 44 -6.45 -12.12 20.45
C GLU A 44 -7.56 -11.41 19.66
N TYR A 45 -7.20 -10.58 18.69
CA TYR A 45 -8.20 -9.86 17.90
C TYR A 45 -8.77 -10.74 16.78
N SER A 46 -10.06 -10.63 16.53
CA SER A 46 -10.74 -11.40 15.47
C SER A 46 -10.16 -11.06 14.07
N ILE A 47 -9.63 -12.06 13.40
CA ILE A 47 -9.08 -11.91 12.04
C ILE A 47 -10.15 -11.39 11.05
N ALA A 48 -11.37 -11.92 11.11
CA ALA A 48 -12.45 -11.47 10.23
C ALA A 48 -12.79 -9.98 10.44
N LYS A 49 -12.82 -9.50 11.70
CA LYS A 49 -13.03 -8.08 12.01
C LYS A 49 -11.86 -7.22 11.56
N ALA A 50 -10.63 -7.69 11.77
CA ALA A 50 -9.41 -7.02 11.32
C ALA A 50 -9.40 -6.89 9.79
N ALA A 51 -9.61 -7.98 9.06
CA ALA A 51 -9.66 -8.00 7.61
C ALA A 51 -10.71 -7.02 7.07
N LYS A 52 -11.93 -7.02 7.62
CA LYS A 52 -13.00 -6.11 7.16
C LYS A 52 -12.61 -4.63 7.23
N ARG A 53 -11.95 -4.20 8.31
CA ARG A 53 -11.52 -2.81 8.52
C ARG A 53 -10.30 -2.48 7.68
N LEU A 54 -9.29 -3.35 7.71
CA LEU A 54 -8.02 -3.15 7.02
C LEU A 54 -8.22 -3.07 5.50
N LEU A 55 -8.98 -4.03 4.93
CA LEU A 55 -9.19 -4.07 3.49
C LEU A 55 -10.07 -2.92 2.98
N PHE A 56 -10.98 -2.40 3.83
CA PHE A 56 -11.65 -1.15 3.50
C PHE A 56 -10.66 0.00 3.36
N ALA A 57 -9.81 0.20 4.38
CA ALA A 57 -8.81 1.27 4.37
C ALA A 57 -7.78 1.08 3.26
N LYS A 58 -7.37 -0.19 2.99
CA LYS A 58 -6.38 -0.50 1.96
C LYS A 58 -6.89 -0.29 0.54
N PHE A 59 -8.11 -0.73 0.23
CA PHE A 59 -8.59 -0.72 -1.16
C PHE A 59 -9.49 0.48 -1.50
N LEU A 60 -9.75 1.36 -0.53
CA LEU A 60 -10.34 2.66 -0.82
C LEU A 60 -9.44 3.40 -1.84
N ASN A 61 -10.06 3.89 -2.91
CA ASN A 61 -9.34 4.56 -4.01
C ASN A 61 -8.18 3.72 -4.59
N ALA A 62 -8.36 2.40 -4.69
CA ALA A 62 -7.33 1.44 -5.12
C ALA A 62 -6.00 1.57 -4.33
N GLY A 63 -6.08 1.84 -3.03
CA GLY A 63 -4.92 1.94 -2.14
C GLY A 63 -4.10 3.22 -2.28
N ARG A 64 -4.67 4.26 -2.88
CA ARG A 64 -4.00 5.54 -3.13
C ARG A 64 -4.46 6.63 -2.19
N THR A 65 -4.30 6.38 -0.89
CA THR A 65 -4.48 7.36 0.17
C THR A 65 -3.25 7.36 1.07
N CYS A 66 -2.82 8.53 1.53
CA CYS A 66 -1.62 8.69 2.37
C CYS A 66 -1.71 7.93 3.71
N VAL A 67 -2.92 7.61 4.16
CA VAL A 67 -3.19 6.84 5.39
C VAL A 67 -3.54 5.38 5.14
N ALA A 68 -3.46 4.91 3.88
CA ALA A 68 -3.74 3.51 3.56
C ALA A 68 -2.71 2.59 4.26
N PRO A 69 -3.14 1.46 4.83
CA PRO A 69 -2.22 0.43 5.28
C PRO A 69 -1.28 0.01 4.15
N ASP A 70 0.02 0.12 4.37
CA ASP A 70 0.99 -0.22 3.34
C ASP A 70 1.41 -1.69 3.44
N TYR A 71 1.45 -2.24 4.65
CA TYR A 71 1.67 -3.66 4.93
C TYR A 71 1.01 -4.06 6.26
N VAL A 72 0.84 -5.37 6.50
CA VAL A 72 0.17 -5.90 7.68
C VAL A 72 0.99 -6.98 8.37
N PHE A 73 1.09 -6.89 9.70
CA PHE A 73 1.58 -7.97 10.55
C PHE A 73 0.41 -8.84 10.98
N VAL A 74 0.50 -10.14 10.67
CA VAL A 74 -0.50 -11.15 11.02
C VAL A 74 0.13 -12.16 11.98
N PRO A 75 -0.55 -12.57 13.07
CA PRO A 75 -0.04 -13.58 13.97
C PRO A 75 0.27 -14.89 13.23
N GLU A 76 1.35 -15.58 13.64
CA GLU A 76 1.71 -16.89 13.10
C GLU A 76 0.52 -17.86 13.21
N GLY A 77 0.30 -18.67 12.17
CA GLY A 77 -0.83 -19.60 12.06
C GLY A 77 -2.18 -18.95 11.70
N LYS A 78 -2.24 -17.61 11.51
CA LYS A 78 -3.47 -16.89 11.16
C LYS A 78 -3.49 -16.34 9.74
N VAL A 79 -2.45 -16.58 8.96
CA VAL A 79 -2.32 -16.03 7.59
C VAL A 79 -3.39 -16.60 6.66
N ASP A 80 -3.60 -17.91 6.69
CA ASP A 80 -4.60 -18.56 5.83
C ASP A 80 -6.03 -18.10 6.18
N GLU A 81 -6.34 -17.93 7.47
CA GLU A 81 -7.61 -17.37 7.95
C GLU A 81 -7.79 -15.93 7.42
N PHE A 82 -6.72 -15.12 7.46
CA PHE A 82 -6.74 -13.76 6.95
C PHE A 82 -6.95 -13.71 5.43
N ILE A 83 -6.25 -14.55 4.67
CA ILE A 83 -6.38 -14.64 3.19
C ILE A 83 -7.81 -15.08 2.81
N ALA A 84 -8.36 -16.08 3.49
CA ALA A 84 -9.73 -16.55 3.24
C ALA A 84 -10.77 -15.45 3.52
N ALA A 85 -10.64 -14.75 4.65
CA ALA A 85 -11.51 -13.61 4.98
C ALA A 85 -11.35 -12.48 3.97
N ALA A 86 -10.13 -12.19 3.53
CA ALA A 86 -9.83 -11.16 2.55
C ALA A 86 -10.50 -11.43 1.21
N LYS A 87 -10.39 -12.66 0.68
CA LYS A 87 -11.05 -13.08 -0.56
C LYS A 87 -12.56 -12.87 -0.49
N ALA A 88 -13.21 -13.36 0.59
CA ALA A 88 -14.65 -13.21 0.75
C ALA A 88 -15.09 -11.74 0.76
N ILE A 89 -14.40 -10.89 1.52
CA ILE A 89 -14.73 -9.46 1.65
C ILE A 89 -14.52 -8.70 0.33
N VAL A 90 -13.42 -9.00 -0.37
CA VAL A 90 -13.07 -8.26 -1.59
C VAL A 90 -13.98 -8.66 -2.74
N VAL A 91 -14.32 -9.96 -2.89
CA VAL A 91 -15.27 -10.42 -3.91
C VAL A 91 -16.68 -9.85 -3.66
N GLU A 92 -17.12 -9.76 -2.39
CA GLU A 92 -18.41 -9.12 -2.06
C GLU A 92 -18.43 -7.64 -2.45
N ARG A 93 -17.31 -6.94 -2.23
CA ARG A 93 -17.22 -5.49 -2.43
C ARG A 93 -16.88 -5.10 -3.88
N TYR A 94 -16.04 -5.86 -4.52
CA TYR A 94 -15.53 -5.63 -5.87
C TYR A 94 -15.62 -6.93 -6.70
N PRO A 95 -16.83 -7.39 -7.07
CA PRO A 95 -17.01 -8.65 -7.80
C PRO A 95 -16.35 -8.62 -9.19
N ASN A 96 -16.22 -7.43 -9.74
CA ASN A 96 -15.54 -7.18 -11.02
C ASN A 96 -14.72 -5.89 -10.93
N ILE A 97 -13.43 -5.97 -11.14
CA ILE A 97 -12.53 -4.79 -11.07
C ILE A 97 -12.73 -3.82 -12.24
N GLU A 98 -13.36 -4.26 -13.35
CA GLU A 98 -13.66 -3.38 -14.48
C GLU A 98 -14.88 -2.48 -14.23
N ASP A 99 -15.66 -2.75 -13.19
CA ASP A 99 -16.81 -1.92 -12.84
C ASP A 99 -16.36 -0.50 -12.43
N LYS A 100 -17.27 0.45 -12.66
CA LYS A 100 -17.05 1.87 -12.32
C LYS A 100 -16.79 2.13 -10.84
N ASP A 101 -17.24 1.22 -9.97
CA ASP A 101 -17.10 1.35 -8.52
C ASP A 101 -15.70 0.96 -8.01
N TYR A 102 -14.87 0.33 -8.86
CA TYR A 102 -13.47 0.10 -8.57
C TYR A 102 -12.58 1.12 -9.30
N THR A 103 -11.78 1.86 -8.54
CA THR A 103 -11.01 2.99 -9.05
C THR A 103 -9.82 2.55 -9.92
N SER A 104 -9.64 3.16 -11.09
CA SER A 104 -8.43 3.01 -11.91
C SER A 104 -7.22 3.69 -11.26
N ILE A 105 -6.02 3.23 -11.55
CA ILE A 105 -4.78 3.93 -11.19
C ILE A 105 -4.71 5.25 -11.97
N ILE A 106 -4.23 6.32 -11.34
CA ILE A 106 -4.39 7.70 -11.81
C ILE A 106 -3.77 7.96 -13.18
N ASP A 107 -2.58 7.43 -13.43
CA ASP A 107 -1.84 7.60 -14.67
C ASP A 107 -1.00 6.37 -15.01
N ASP A 108 -0.45 6.37 -16.21
CA ASP A 108 0.35 5.25 -16.72
C ASP A 108 1.66 5.07 -15.94
N ARG A 109 2.26 6.17 -15.47
CA ARG A 109 3.51 6.13 -14.69
C ARG A 109 3.28 5.40 -13.36
N ALA A 110 2.21 5.75 -12.64
CA ALA A 110 1.85 5.09 -11.39
C ALA A 110 1.47 3.62 -11.62
N TYR A 111 0.74 3.34 -12.70
CA TYR A 111 0.34 1.99 -13.07
C TYR A 111 1.55 1.10 -13.38
N ILE A 112 2.47 1.57 -14.22
CA ILE A 112 3.71 0.85 -14.57
C ILE A 112 4.57 0.62 -13.33
N ARG A 113 4.66 1.62 -12.43
CA ARG A 113 5.40 1.49 -11.17
C ARG A 113 4.81 0.36 -10.30
N ILE A 114 3.49 0.30 -10.14
CA ILE A 114 2.82 -0.74 -9.34
C ILE A 114 3.03 -2.12 -9.97
N LYS A 115 2.89 -2.25 -11.31
CA LYS A 115 3.19 -3.51 -12.02
C LYS A 115 4.64 -3.94 -11.80
N GLY A 116 5.58 -3.02 -11.93
CA GLY A 116 7.00 -3.30 -11.74
C GLY A 116 7.33 -3.70 -10.29
N THR A 117 6.70 -3.07 -9.31
CA THR A 117 6.86 -3.43 -7.89
C THR A 117 6.33 -4.84 -7.59
N LEU A 118 5.17 -5.22 -8.14
CA LEU A 118 4.65 -6.58 -8.00
C LEU A 118 5.54 -7.62 -8.69
N ALA A 119 5.94 -7.34 -9.93
CA ALA A 119 6.77 -8.26 -10.71
C ALA A 119 8.15 -8.49 -10.05
N GLU A 120 8.75 -7.43 -9.49
CA GLU A 120 10.02 -7.54 -8.77
C GLU A 120 9.86 -8.39 -7.51
N ALA A 121 8.82 -8.18 -6.70
CA ALA A 121 8.57 -8.97 -5.50
C ALA A 121 8.39 -10.46 -5.83
N ILE A 122 7.58 -10.79 -6.86
CA ILE A 122 7.41 -12.18 -7.33
C ILE A 122 8.73 -12.75 -7.83
N GLY A 123 9.50 -11.99 -8.59
CA GLY A 123 10.82 -12.40 -9.09
C GLY A 123 11.85 -12.68 -7.99
N GLN A 124 11.68 -12.06 -6.81
CA GLN A 124 12.49 -12.31 -5.61
C GLN A 124 11.92 -13.38 -4.67
N GLY A 125 10.81 -14.02 -5.06
CA GLY A 125 10.24 -15.17 -4.37
C GLY A 125 9.02 -14.87 -3.50
N ALA A 126 8.42 -13.68 -3.58
CA ALA A 126 7.14 -13.42 -2.94
C ALA A 126 6.01 -14.18 -3.66
N THR A 127 5.04 -14.64 -2.89
CA THR A 127 3.84 -15.32 -3.40
C THR A 127 2.68 -14.33 -3.50
N ALA A 128 2.16 -14.14 -4.72
CA ALA A 128 1.02 -13.26 -4.97
C ALA A 128 -0.30 -14.03 -4.91
N THR A 129 -1.30 -13.45 -4.26
CA THR A 129 -2.66 -13.96 -4.21
C THR A 129 -3.63 -12.86 -4.66
N ASP A 130 -4.22 -13.01 -5.84
CA ASP A 130 -5.28 -12.14 -6.31
C ASP A 130 -6.57 -12.40 -5.52
N LEU A 131 -7.21 -11.33 -5.06
CA LEU A 131 -8.40 -11.41 -4.22
C LEU A 131 -9.70 -11.47 -5.03
N VAL A 132 -9.67 -11.09 -6.29
CA VAL A 132 -10.79 -11.20 -7.23
C VAL A 132 -10.47 -12.28 -8.26
N PRO A 133 -11.24 -13.36 -8.32
CA PRO A 133 -10.99 -14.47 -9.25
C PRO A 133 -10.98 -14.01 -10.71
N ASN A 134 -10.05 -14.56 -11.49
CA ASN A 134 -9.93 -14.30 -12.94
C ASN A 134 -9.72 -12.82 -13.31
N SER A 135 -9.37 -11.97 -12.35
CA SER A 135 -9.00 -10.59 -12.63
C SER A 135 -7.51 -10.50 -13.01
N THR A 136 -7.22 -9.66 -13.98
CA THR A 136 -5.86 -9.35 -14.41
C THR A 136 -5.70 -7.83 -14.52
N ALA A 137 -4.47 -7.38 -14.38
CA ALA A 137 -4.15 -5.97 -14.61
C ALA A 137 -4.47 -5.58 -16.05
N ASN A 138 -5.25 -4.50 -16.24
CA ASN A 138 -5.70 -4.04 -17.54
C ASN A 138 -4.99 -2.72 -17.90
N ASP A 139 -4.11 -2.78 -18.89
CA ASP A 139 -3.27 -1.66 -19.30
C ASP A 139 -4.10 -0.51 -19.92
N MET A 140 -5.23 -0.82 -20.55
CA MET A 140 -6.08 0.19 -21.19
C MET A 140 -6.90 0.99 -20.17
N THR A 141 -7.44 0.34 -19.17
CA THR A 141 -8.27 0.97 -18.13
C THR A 141 -7.47 1.34 -16.89
N ARG A 142 -6.21 0.89 -16.80
CA ARG A 142 -5.35 0.99 -15.60
C ARG A 142 -6.00 0.40 -14.35
N LYS A 143 -6.85 -0.59 -14.52
CA LYS A 143 -7.42 -1.37 -13.43
C LYS A 143 -6.37 -2.38 -12.94
N PHE A 144 -6.16 -2.42 -11.64
CA PHE A 144 -5.16 -3.31 -11.04
C PHE A 144 -5.81 -4.14 -9.94
N PRO A 145 -5.74 -5.49 -9.98
CA PRO A 145 -6.44 -6.33 -9.02
C PRO A 145 -5.92 -6.13 -7.59
N PRO A 146 -6.83 -6.15 -6.60
CA PRO A 146 -6.45 -6.25 -5.19
C PRO A 146 -5.63 -7.50 -4.96
N THR A 147 -4.38 -7.35 -4.52
CA THR A 147 -3.41 -8.44 -4.42
C THR A 147 -2.80 -8.49 -3.02
N LEU A 148 -2.75 -9.67 -2.40
CA LEU A 148 -1.95 -9.94 -1.21
C LEU A 148 -0.60 -10.52 -1.61
N LEU A 149 0.44 -10.18 -0.84
CA LEU A 149 1.77 -10.79 -0.98
C LEU A 149 2.18 -11.47 0.32
N THR A 150 2.59 -12.73 0.26
CA THR A 150 3.30 -13.44 1.32
C THR A 150 4.76 -13.68 0.93
N ASP A 151 5.57 -14.19 1.84
CA ASP A 151 6.99 -14.49 1.63
C ASP A 151 7.82 -13.25 1.20
N VAL A 152 7.38 -12.07 1.63
CA VAL A 152 8.08 -10.81 1.36
C VAL A 152 9.35 -10.69 2.21
N LYS A 153 10.40 -10.10 1.62
CA LYS A 153 11.67 -9.81 2.30
C LYS A 153 11.84 -8.30 2.42
N ASP A 154 12.50 -7.86 3.48
CA ASP A 154 12.76 -6.44 3.72
C ASP A 154 13.50 -5.76 2.58
N THR A 155 14.27 -6.51 1.78
CA THR A 155 15.03 -6.00 0.63
C THR A 155 14.19 -5.76 -0.61
N MET A 156 12.97 -6.28 -0.68
CA MET A 156 12.08 -6.10 -1.82
C MET A 156 11.58 -4.65 -1.88
N ARG A 157 11.46 -4.12 -3.07
CA ARG A 157 10.97 -2.75 -3.29
C ARG A 157 9.62 -2.49 -2.64
N VAL A 158 8.73 -3.48 -2.65
CA VAL A 158 7.41 -3.43 -2.00
C VAL A 158 7.51 -3.16 -0.49
N MET A 159 8.65 -3.48 0.14
CA MET A 159 8.91 -3.22 1.56
C MET A 159 9.75 -1.96 1.80
N GLN A 160 10.47 -1.45 0.80
CA GLN A 160 11.34 -0.29 0.91
C GLN A 160 10.65 1.03 0.54
N GLU A 161 9.75 0.99 -0.45
CA GLU A 161 9.04 2.17 -0.95
C GLU A 161 7.55 2.11 -0.58
N GLU A 162 6.91 3.27 -0.45
CA GLU A 162 5.45 3.35 -0.34
C GLU A 162 4.80 2.73 -1.59
N ILE A 163 3.85 1.82 -1.38
CA ILE A 163 3.20 1.11 -2.49
C ILE A 163 2.24 2.05 -3.24
N PHE A 164 1.43 2.81 -2.52
CA PHE A 164 0.41 3.71 -3.07
C PHE A 164 -0.40 3.04 -4.19
N GLY A 165 -0.93 1.85 -3.86
CA GLY A 165 -1.61 0.96 -4.80
C GLY A 165 -2.25 -0.24 -4.12
N PRO A 166 -2.99 -1.09 -4.86
CA PRO A 166 -3.82 -2.16 -4.31
C PRO A 166 -3.04 -3.47 -4.03
N ILE A 167 -1.82 -3.36 -3.54
CA ILE A 167 -0.97 -4.49 -3.13
C ILE A 167 -0.79 -4.41 -1.61
N LEU A 168 -1.01 -5.50 -0.90
CA LEU A 168 -0.86 -5.58 0.56
C LEU A 168 0.10 -6.72 0.94
N PRO A 169 1.34 -6.42 1.31
CA PRO A 169 2.25 -7.38 1.92
C PRO A 169 1.77 -7.85 3.28
N ILE A 170 1.91 -9.14 3.55
CA ILE A 170 1.64 -9.80 4.82
C ILE A 170 2.96 -10.26 5.43
N ILE A 171 3.22 -9.85 6.66
CA ILE A 171 4.36 -10.28 7.45
C ILE A 171 3.85 -11.10 8.62
N THR A 172 4.38 -12.31 8.79
CA THR A 172 4.06 -13.18 9.91
C THR A 172 4.88 -12.79 11.13
N TYR A 173 4.29 -12.79 12.31
CA TYR A 173 5.01 -12.55 13.56
C TYR A 173 4.57 -13.50 14.69
N GLN A 174 5.49 -13.86 15.59
CA GLN A 174 5.23 -14.65 16.79
C GLN A 174 5.03 -13.77 18.02
N HIS A 175 5.86 -12.71 18.15
CA HIS A 175 5.82 -11.77 19.27
C HIS A 175 5.93 -10.34 18.76
N ILE A 176 5.10 -9.43 19.24
CA ILE A 176 5.03 -8.04 18.74
C ILE A 176 6.35 -7.28 18.95
N ARG A 177 7.06 -7.51 20.07
CA ARG A 177 8.25 -6.72 20.44
C ARG A 177 9.43 -6.83 19.48
N PRO A 178 9.80 -8.00 18.93
CA PRO A 178 10.86 -8.10 17.91
C PRO A 178 10.45 -7.66 16.51
N SER A 179 9.16 -7.63 16.23
CA SER A 179 8.62 -7.40 14.87
C SER A 179 8.57 -5.93 14.48
N ILE A 180 8.62 -5.03 15.45
CA ILE A 180 8.60 -3.58 15.19
C ILE A 180 10.03 -3.09 14.98
N ARG A 181 10.69 -3.52 13.93
CA ARG A 181 11.75 -2.72 13.32
C ARG A 181 11.07 -1.74 12.37
N VAL A 182 10.65 -0.61 12.90
CA VAL A 182 10.28 0.53 12.06
C VAL A 182 11.54 0.90 11.29
N HIS A 183 11.54 0.68 9.99
CA HIS A 183 12.59 1.24 9.15
C HIS A 183 12.54 2.76 9.35
N PRO A 184 13.64 3.38 9.79
CA PRO A 184 13.68 4.83 9.80
C PRO A 184 13.41 5.27 8.36
N SER A 185 12.36 6.07 8.18
CA SER A 185 12.15 6.79 6.93
C SER A 185 13.47 7.44 6.58
N GLN A 186 14.10 6.99 5.50
CA GLN A 186 15.27 7.70 4.98
C GLN A 186 14.76 9.08 4.55
N GLY A 187 15.07 10.08 5.39
CA GLY A 187 14.79 11.48 5.17
C GLY A 187 15.52 12.01 3.93
#